data_8605d68fb0f3e86c7817d4254331a8e4
#
_entry.id   8605d68fb0f3e86c7817d4254331a8e4
#
_cell.length_a   1.000
_cell.length_b   1.000
_cell.length_c   1.000
_cell.angle_alpha   90.00
_cell.angle_beta   90.00
_cell.angle_gamma   90.00
#
_symmetry.space_group_name_H-M   'P 1'
#
loop_
_entity.id
_entity.type
_entity.pdbx_description
1 polymer ?
#
loop_
_entity_poly.entity_id
_entity_poly.type
_entity_poly.pdbx_seq_one_letter_code
_entity_poly.pdbx_strand_id
1 'polypeptide(L)'
;MKHVLLVLATPVLLSMCASAQAPAEPGHFDYYLLNLSWSPEFCAKLASSPQCASHPGFVLHGLWPQNRDGSWPANCPTHAPGPTNPSAWLDITPDLSLIAHEWTKHGACTTLDGDTYFMLARQAYHSITIPQRFLEVDHEMTMTPDEILGQFLNGNPSLLSGNLNLDCENDHLTAIEFCLGKDLRPVSCTALHACQANAVKIAPLIAARP
;
A
#
# COMPACT_ATOMS: atom_id res chain seq x y z
N MET A 1 58.18 49.70 5.66
CA MET A 1 58.17 48.23 5.57
C MET A 1 56.81 47.76 6.04
N LYS A 2 55.95 47.31 5.12
CA LYS A 2 54.59 46.84 5.41
C LYS A 2 54.60 45.27 5.47
N HIS A 3 54.32 44.71 6.66
CA HIS A 3 54.20 43.28 6.84
C HIS A 3 52.80 42.85 6.42
N VAL A 4 52.72 42.03 5.37
CA VAL A 4 51.49 41.38 4.97
C VAL A 4 51.42 40.06 5.71
N LEU A 5 50.43 39.91 6.59
CA LEU A 5 50.10 38.62 7.24
C LEU A 5 49.27 37.79 6.27
N LEU A 6 49.84 36.68 5.84
CA LEU A 6 49.14 35.69 5.03
C LEU A 6 48.37 34.74 5.98
N VAL A 7 47.04 34.84 6.02
CA VAL A 7 46.18 33.91 6.76
C VAL A 7 45.91 32.70 5.87
N LEU A 8 46.51 31.55 6.20
CA LEU A 8 46.23 30.29 5.58
C LEU A 8 44.92 29.71 6.13
N ALA A 9 43.85 29.76 5.36
CA ALA A 9 42.59 29.10 5.68
C ALA A 9 42.68 27.59 5.30
N THR A 10 42.71 26.71 6.29
CA THR A 10 42.62 25.26 6.10
C THR A 10 41.16 24.87 5.84
N PRO A 11 40.81 24.16 4.75
CA PRO A 11 39.48 23.67 4.57
C PRO A 11 39.21 22.51 5.55
N VAL A 12 38.22 22.66 6.41
CA VAL A 12 37.65 21.57 7.22
C VAL A 12 36.78 20.73 6.31
N LEU A 13 37.25 19.56 5.91
CA LEU A 13 36.47 18.54 5.24
C LEU A 13 35.50 17.94 6.26
N LEU A 14 34.22 18.38 6.25
CA LEU A 14 33.15 17.70 6.94
C LEU A 14 32.89 16.36 6.18
N SER A 15 33.37 15.28 6.77
CA SER A 15 33.04 13.91 6.34
C SER A 15 31.55 13.68 6.69
N MET A 16 30.65 13.82 5.73
CA MET A 16 29.27 13.35 5.88
C MET A 16 29.31 11.82 5.92
N CYS A 17 29.23 11.25 7.12
CA CYS A 17 28.87 9.84 7.28
C CYS A 17 27.44 9.66 6.76
N ALA A 18 27.30 9.23 5.52
CA ALA A 18 26.05 8.66 5.05
C ALA A 18 25.76 7.42 5.92
N SER A 19 24.78 7.51 6.82
CA SER A 19 24.28 6.34 7.55
C SER A 19 23.72 5.38 6.52
N ALA A 20 24.48 4.35 6.18
CA ALA A 20 23.95 3.23 5.42
C ALA A 20 22.85 2.57 6.27
N GLN A 21 21.63 2.66 5.79
CA GLN A 21 20.49 2.01 6.45
C GLN A 21 20.77 0.51 6.48
N ALA A 22 20.79 -0.11 7.66
CA ALA A 22 20.98 -1.54 7.78
C ALA A 22 19.92 -2.26 6.94
N PRO A 23 20.29 -3.39 6.27
CA PRO A 23 19.30 -4.18 5.54
C PRO A 23 18.14 -4.53 6.47
N ALA A 24 16.91 -4.35 6.00
CA ALA A 24 15.73 -4.73 6.77
C ALA A 24 15.73 -6.24 6.97
N GLU A 25 15.56 -6.70 8.22
CA GLU A 25 15.53 -8.13 8.57
C GLU A 25 14.11 -8.67 8.47
N PRO A 26 13.87 -9.85 7.88
CA PRO A 26 12.57 -10.49 7.86
C PRO A 26 11.97 -10.66 9.26
N GLY A 27 10.67 -10.38 9.39
CA GLY A 27 9.94 -10.52 10.66
C GLY A 27 9.99 -9.32 11.61
N HIS A 28 10.89 -8.35 11.35
CA HIS A 28 11.04 -7.15 12.14
C HIS A 28 10.15 -6.02 11.60
N PHE A 29 8.90 -6.00 12.03
CA PHE A 29 7.90 -4.97 11.75
C PHE A 29 6.80 -5.03 12.81
N ASP A 30 5.95 -4.00 12.89
CA ASP A 30 4.96 -3.87 13.97
C ASP A 30 3.57 -4.35 13.55
N TYR A 31 3.13 -4.04 12.34
CA TYR A 31 1.78 -4.34 11.84
C TYR A 31 1.79 -4.48 10.30
N TYR A 32 0.66 -4.91 9.74
CA TYR A 32 0.44 -4.93 8.31
C TYR A 32 -0.42 -3.75 7.87
N LEU A 33 -0.07 -3.16 6.74
CA LEU A 33 -0.92 -2.27 5.96
C LEU A 33 -1.54 -3.08 4.82
N LEU A 34 -2.83 -3.36 4.90
CA LEU A 34 -3.60 -3.93 3.80
C LEU A 34 -4.00 -2.80 2.86
N ASN A 35 -3.47 -2.78 1.64
CA ASN A 35 -3.79 -1.79 0.62
C ASN A 35 -4.75 -2.38 -0.41
N LEU A 36 -5.95 -1.78 -0.52
CA LEU A 36 -6.94 -2.09 -1.55
C LEU A 36 -6.97 -0.95 -2.56
N SER A 37 -6.37 -1.16 -3.73
CA SER A 37 -6.32 -0.14 -4.78
C SER A 37 -7.62 -0.09 -5.59
N TRP A 38 -8.02 1.15 -5.99
CA TRP A 38 -9.16 1.39 -6.85
C TRP A 38 -8.76 1.22 -8.32
N SER A 39 -9.03 0.04 -8.88
CA SER A 39 -8.59 -0.33 -10.24
C SER A 39 -9.04 0.63 -11.34
N PRO A 40 -10.25 1.21 -11.33
CA PRO A 40 -10.64 2.15 -12.39
C PRO A 40 -9.69 3.33 -12.53
N GLU A 41 -9.22 3.93 -11.44
CA GLU A 41 -8.23 5.02 -11.47
C GLU A 41 -6.86 4.55 -11.99
N PHE A 42 -6.42 3.37 -11.53
CA PHE A 42 -5.19 2.76 -12.05
C PHE A 42 -5.28 2.49 -13.55
N CYS A 43 -6.40 1.95 -14.02
CA CYS A 43 -6.62 1.61 -15.43
C CYS A 43 -6.79 2.83 -16.34
N ALA A 44 -7.21 3.96 -15.81
CA ALA A 44 -7.22 5.22 -16.55
C ALA A 44 -5.79 5.64 -16.96
N LYS A 45 -4.77 5.30 -16.15
CA LYS A 45 -3.36 5.60 -16.39
C LYS A 45 -2.62 4.49 -17.14
N LEU A 46 -2.97 3.22 -16.91
CA LEU A 46 -2.27 2.04 -17.39
C LEU A 46 -3.24 1.01 -18.00
N ALA A 47 -4.04 1.41 -18.97
CA ALA A 47 -5.11 0.61 -19.59
C ALA A 47 -4.65 -0.75 -20.17
N SER A 48 -3.35 -0.92 -20.47
CA SER A 48 -2.79 -2.18 -20.97
C SER A 48 -2.40 -3.19 -19.88
N SER A 49 -2.52 -2.83 -18.59
CA SER A 49 -2.23 -3.78 -17.51
C SER A 49 -3.21 -4.95 -17.53
N PRO A 50 -2.75 -6.19 -17.30
CA PRO A 50 -3.62 -7.35 -17.15
C PRO A 50 -4.75 -7.16 -16.13
N GLN A 51 -4.51 -6.41 -15.05
CA GLN A 51 -5.51 -6.04 -14.06
C GLN A 51 -6.75 -5.40 -14.69
N CYS A 52 -6.58 -4.62 -15.76
CA CYS A 52 -7.67 -3.88 -16.38
C CYS A 52 -8.57 -4.74 -17.29
N ALA A 53 -8.15 -5.96 -17.63
CA ALA A 53 -8.92 -6.84 -18.50
C ALA A 53 -10.22 -7.36 -17.85
N SER A 54 -10.23 -7.53 -16.52
CA SER A 54 -11.40 -7.99 -15.75
C SER A 54 -12.26 -6.86 -15.20
N HIS A 55 -11.87 -5.61 -15.42
CA HIS A 55 -12.55 -4.39 -14.95
C HIS A 55 -12.94 -4.40 -13.46
N PRO A 56 -12.03 -4.76 -12.57
CA PRO A 56 -12.35 -4.86 -11.15
C PRO A 56 -12.54 -3.48 -10.49
N GLY A 57 -13.23 -3.47 -9.36
CA GLY A 57 -13.28 -2.33 -8.45
C GLY A 57 -12.05 -2.28 -7.54
N PHE A 58 -12.25 -2.51 -6.24
CA PHE A 58 -11.14 -2.69 -5.32
C PHE A 58 -10.48 -4.06 -5.50
N VAL A 59 -9.16 -4.07 -5.61
CA VAL A 59 -8.32 -5.27 -5.64
C VAL A 59 -7.28 -5.21 -4.55
N LEU A 60 -6.80 -6.36 -4.13
CA LEU A 60 -5.64 -6.41 -3.25
C LEU A 60 -4.40 -5.92 -4.02
N HIS A 61 -3.87 -4.75 -3.64
CA HIS A 61 -2.55 -4.34 -4.06
C HIS A 61 -1.51 -5.15 -3.28
N GLY A 62 -1.55 -5.07 -1.94
CA GLY A 62 -0.65 -5.84 -1.12
C GLY A 62 -1.00 -5.85 0.37
N LEU A 63 -0.25 -6.66 1.12
CA LEU A 63 -0.25 -6.72 2.58
C LEU A 63 1.16 -6.37 3.08
N TRP A 64 1.39 -5.11 3.42
CA TRP A 64 2.74 -4.57 3.60
C TRP A 64 3.15 -4.52 5.07
N PRO A 65 4.29 -5.12 5.45
CA PRO A 65 4.88 -4.90 6.77
C PRO A 65 5.18 -3.43 7.02
N GLN A 66 4.81 -2.91 8.19
CA GLN A 66 4.97 -1.50 8.58
C GLN A 66 5.50 -1.38 10.00
N ASN A 67 6.21 -0.28 10.28
CA ASN A 67 6.64 0.10 11.61
C ASN A 67 5.82 1.29 12.13
N ARG A 68 5.67 1.40 13.44
CA ARG A 68 4.90 2.50 14.07
C ARG A 68 5.54 3.87 13.92
N ASP A 69 6.83 3.93 13.60
CA ASP A 69 7.57 5.18 13.33
C ASP A 69 7.39 5.71 11.91
N GLY A 70 6.61 5.01 11.06
CA GLY A 70 6.36 5.36 9.66
C GLY A 70 7.39 4.80 8.69
N SER A 71 8.42 4.10 9.16
CA SER A 71 9.30 3.32 8.29
C SER A 71 8.67 1.99 7.93
N TRP A 72 9.19 1.34 6.90
CA TRP A 72 8.77 0.00 6.49
C TRP A 72 9.94 -0.81 5.95
N PRO A 73 10.00 -2.13 6.25
CA PRO A 73 10.97 -3.00 5.63
C PRO A 73 10.57 -3.30 4.18
N ALA A 74 11.54 -3.30 3.28
CA ALA A 74 11.33 -3.65 1.87
C ALA A 74 12.54 -4.38 1.31
N ASN A 75 12.30 -5.29 0.33
CA ASN A 75 13.33 -6.05 -0.36
C ASN A 75 14.26 -6.80 0.61
N CYS A 76 13.70 -7.38 1.65
CA CYS A 76 14.47 -8.07 2.68
C CYS A 76 15.17 -9.30 2.11
N PRO A 77 16.41 -9.58 2.52
CA PRO A 77 17.08 -10.83 2.16
C PRO A 77 16.34 -12.01 2.80
N THR A 78 15.86 -12.94 1.98
CA THR A 78 15.16 -14.13 2.47
C THR A 78 15.62 -15.37 1.72
N HIS A 79 15.61 -16.52 2.40
CA HIS A 79 15.75 -17.85 1.81
C HIS A 79 14.40 -18.55 1.65
N ALA A 80 13.30 -17.92 2.12
CA ALA A 80 11.97 -18.47 1.94
C ALA A 80 11.59 -18.46 0.45
N PRO A 81 11.00 -19.53 -0.08
CA PRO A 81 10.58 -19.58 -1.47
C PRO A 81 9.42 -18.62 -1.73
N GLY A 82 9.36 -18.07 -2.94
CA GLY A 82 8.19 -17.35 -3.44
C GLY A 82 6.99 -18.27 -3.62
N PRO A 83 5.83 -17.71 -4.05
CA PRO A 83 4.62 -18.52 -4.26
C PRO A 83 4.87 -19.58 -5.33
N THR A 84 4.48 -20.83 -5.05
CA THR A 84 4.71 -21.98 -5.95
C THR A 84 3.79 -21.93 -7.18
N ASN A 85 2.60 -21.35 -7.04
CA ASN A 85 1.65 -21.13 -8.12
C ASN A 85 1.11 -19.69 -8.07
N PRO A 86 1.81 -18.70 -8.65
CA PRO A 86 1.36 -17.31 -8.65
C PRO A 86 -0.05 -17.12 -9.25
N SER A 87 -0.45 -17.93 -10.21
CA SER A 87 -1.77 -17.82 -10.84
C SER A 87 -2.92 -18.14 -9.88
N ALA A 88 -2.67 -18.84 -8.77
CA ALA A 88 -3.66 -19.13 -7.75
C ALA A 88 -4.13 -17.86 -6.98
N TRP A 89 -3.45 -16.73 -7.16
CA TRP A 89 -3.73 -15.47 -6.45
C TRP A 89 -4.35 -14.39 -7.35
N LEU A 90 -4.60 -14.71 -8.64
CA LEU A 90 -5.16 -13.76 -9.61
C LEU A 90 -6.60 -13.33 -9.30
N ASP A 91 -7.31 -14.05 -8.45
CA ASP A 91 -8.66 -13.71 -8.00
C ASP A 91 -8.69 -12.49 -7.07
N ILE A 92 -7.60 -12.22 -6.37
CA ILE A 92 -7.46 -11.07 -5.44
C ILE A 92 -6.50 -9.99 -5.97
N THR A 93 -5.44 -10.40 -6.68
CA THR A 93 -4.41 -9.53 -7.28
C THR A 93 -4.29 -9.89 -8.77
N PRO A 94 -5.06 -9.26 -9.67
CA PRO A 94 -5.27 -9.75 -11.04
C PRO A 94 -4.12 -9.38 -12.02
N ASP A 95 -2.87 -9.44 -11.54
CA ASP A 95 -1.66 -9.22 -12.33
C ASP A 95 -0.48 -10.04 -11.77
N LEU A 96 0.09 -10.95 -12.58
CA LEU A 96 1.23 -11.78 -12.17
C LEU A 96 2.48 -10.97 -11.85
N SER A 97 2.68 -9.85 -12.52
CA SER A 97 3.83 -8.98 -12.25
C SER A 97 3.70 -8.28 -10.91
N LEU A 98 2.47 -7.90 -10.53
CA LEU A 98 2.18 -7.37 -9.21
C LEU A 98 2.37 -8.42 -8.12
N ILE A 99 1.91 -9.65 -8.33
CA ILE A 99 2.15 -10.76 -7.39
C ILE A 99 3.65 -10.98 -7.15
N ALA A 100 4.47 -11.00 -8.21
CA ALA A 100 5.92 -11.13 -8.09
C ALA A 100 6.56 -9.93 -7.36
N HIS A 101 6.08 -8.72 -7.64
CA HIS A 101 6.52 -7.50 -6.96
C HIS A 101 6.19 -7.53 -5.46
N GLU A 102 4.95 -7.84 -5.11
CA GLU A 102 4.48 -7.87 -3.73
C GLU A 102 5.23 -8.91 -2.88
N TRP A 103 5.52 -10.06 -3.46
CA TRP A 103 6.39 -11.02 -2.79
C TRP A 103 7.79 -10.46 -2.57
N THR A 104 8.46 -10.01 -3.63
CA THR A 104 9.87 -9.59 -3.56
C THR A 104 10.07 -8.40 -2.64
N LYS A 105 9.16 -7.42 -2.72
CA LYS A 105 9.30 -6.17 -1.98
C LYS A 105 8.81 -6.25 -0.54
N HIS A 106 7.70 -6.96 -0.31
CA HIS A 106 6.98 -6.95 0.96
C HIS A 106 6.92 -8.33 1.62
N GLY A 107 6.47 -9.36 0.91
CA GLY A 107 6.34 -10.71 1.45
C GLY A 107 7.67 -11.27 1.97
N ALA A 108 8.76 -11.03 1.26
CA ALA A 108 10.12 -11.41 1.66
C ALA A 108 10.54 -10.79 3.02
N CYS A 109 9.88 -9.72 3.45
CA CYS A 109 10.15 -9.09 4.75
C CYS A 109 9.36 -9.70 5.91
N THR A 110 8.50 -10.68 5.63
CA THR A 110 7.90 -11.54 6.66
C THR A 110 8.82 -12.73 6.94
N THR A 111 8.45 -13.58 7.88
CA THR A 111 9.12 -14.89 8.08
C THR A 111 8.40 -16.03 7.36
N LEU A 112 7.38 -15.69 6.55
CA LEU A 112 6.55 -16.64 5.83
C LEU A 112 7.18 -17.04 4.50
N ASP A 113 6.80 -18.19 3.96
CA ASP A 113 6.97 -18.49 2.54
C ASP A 113 5.92 -17.79 1.69
N GLY A 114 6.09 -17.78 0.36
CA GLY A 114 5.23 -17.04 -0.55
C GLY A 114 3.78 -17.51 -0.54
N ASP A 115 3.52 -18.81 -0.48
CA ASP A 115 2.16 -19.34 -0.44
C ASP A 115 1.45 -18.98 0.86
N THR A 116 2.14 -19.07 1.99
CA THR A 116 1.61 -18.66 3.30
C THR A 116 1.36 -17.16 3.37
N TYR A 117 2.27 -16.35 2.81
CA TYR A 117 2.09 -14.88 2.74
C TYR A 117 0.84 -14.51 1.94
N PHE A 118 0.66 -15.06 0.74
CA PHE A 118 -0.51 -14.73 -0.07
C PHE A 118 -1.81 -15.31 0.50
N MET A 119 -1.75 -16.45 1.21
CA MET A 119 -2.90 -16.97 1.95
C MET A 119 -3.31 -16.01 3.07
N LEU A 120 -2.35 -15.46 3.81
CA LEU A 120 -2.60 -14.43 4.82
C LEU A 120 -3.17 -13.14 4.19
N ALA A 121 -2.60 -12.71 3.06
CA ALA A 121 -3.07 -11.53 2.33
C ALA A 121 -4.50 -11.70 1.81
N ARG A 122 -4.85 -12.89 1.29
CA ARG A 122 -6.23 -13.25 0.90
C ARG A 122 -7.18 -13.23 2.10
N GLN A 123 -6.76 -13.77 3.25
CA GLN A 123 -7.57 -13.74 4.47
C GLN A 123 -7.82 -12.29 4.91
N ALA A 124 -6.80 -11.44 4.89
CA ALA A 124 -6.93 -10.02 5.20
C ALA A 124 -7.89 -9.32 4.22
N TYR A 125 -7.76 -9.55 2.90
CA TYR A 125 -8.65 -9.00 1.88
C TYR A 125 -10.11 -9.37 2.13
N HIS A 126 -10.39 -10.65 2.36
CA HIS A 126 -11.75 -11.14 2.59
C HIS A 126 -12.32 -10.78 3.97
N SER A 127 -11.51 -10.29 4.90
CA SER A 127 -12.00 -9.77 6.17
C SER A 127 -12.66 -8.40 6.05
N ILE A 128 -12.46 -7.70 4.91
CA ILE A 128 -13.02 -6.38 4.64
C ILE A 128 -14.25 -6.51 3.74
N THR A 129 -15.37 -6.00 4.22
CA THR A 129 -16.59 -5.85 3.42
C THR A 129 -16.47 -4.57 2.59
N ILE A 130 -16.44 -4.69 1.27
CA ILE A 130 -16.51 -3.56 0.35
C ILE A 130 -17.94 -3.02 0.37
N PRO A 131 -18.16 -1.72 0.65
CA PRO A 131 -19.51 -1.15 0.69
C PRO A 131 -20.18 -1.21 -0.70
N GLN A 132 -21.48 -1.52 -0.72
CA GLN A 132 -22.28 -1.70 -1.96
C GLN A 132 -22.11 -0.54 -2.95
N ARG A 133 -21.99 0.69 -2.43
CA ARG A 133 -21.79 1.88 -3.25
C ARG A 133 -20.57 1.80 -4.17
N PHE A 134 -19.52 1.06 -3.79
CA PHE A 134 -18.31 0.88 -4.61
C PHE A 134 -18.36 -0.36 -5.50
N LEU A 135 -19.39 -1.17 -5.38
CA LEU A 135 -19.62 -2.32 -6.28
C LEU A 135 -20.42 -1.95 -7.53
N GLU A 136 -21.03 -0.76 -7.57
CA GLU A 136 -21.99 -0.33 -8.60
C GLU A 136 -21.73 1.10 -9.08
N VAL A 137 -20.45 1.51 -9.17
CA VAL A 137 -20.08 2.85 -9.64
C VAL A 137 -20.17 2.89 -11.16
N ASP A 138 -21.27 3.38 -11.71
CA ASP A 138 -21.56 3.46 -13.15
C ASP A 138 -21.21 4.82 -13.78
N HIS A 139 -20.99 5.85 -12.97
CA HIS A 139 -20.54 7.19 -13.37
C HIS A 139 -19.58 7.76 -12.33
N GLU A 140 -18.79 8.79 -12.71
CA GLU A 140 -17.90 9.44 -11.77
C GLU A 140 -18.70 10.03 -10.60
N MET A 141 -18.29 9.68 -9.38
CA MET A 141 -18.83 10.22 -8.14
C MET A 141 -17.82 11.15 -7.48
N THR A 142 -18.33 12.09 -6.69
CA THR A 142 -17.50 12.92 -5.81
C THR A 142 -18.00 12.78 -4.38
N MET A 143 -17.08 12.47 -3.47
CA MET A 143 -17.37 12.30 -2.04
C MET A 143 -16.25 12.98 -1.22
N THR A 144 -16.55 13.41 0.00
CA THR A 144 -15.51 13.83 0.94
C THR A 144 -14.74 12.60 1.47
N PRO A 145 -13.49 12.77 1.92
CA PRO A 145 -12.75 11.69 2.59
C PRO A 145 -13.55 11.03 3.72
N ASP A 146 -14.20 11.82 4.57
CA ASP A 146 -15.00 11.32 5.70
C ASP A 146 -16.21 10.49 5.25
N GLU A 147 -16.87 10.89 4.16
CA GLU A 147 -17.97 10.09 3.59
C GLU A 147 -17.48 8.75 3.06
N ILE A 148 -16.32 8.71 2.37
CA ILE A 148 -15.76 7.47 1.86
C ILE A 148 -15.39 6.55 3.03
N LEU A 149 -14.61 7.04 4.00
CA LEU A 149 -14.22 6.26 5.17
C LEU A 149 -15.42 5.81 5.98
N GLY A 150 -16.44 6.66 6.12
CA GLY A 150 -17.69 6.34 6.79
C GLY A 150 -18.45 5.16 6.15
N GLN A 151 -18.42 5.02 4.81
CA GLN A 151 -19.00 3.84 4.14
C GLN A 151 -18.31 2.54 4.57
N PHE A 152 -16.97 2.55 4.65
CA PHE A 152 -16.21 1.38 5.10
C PHE A 152 -16.44 1.07 6.57
N LEU A 153 -16.48 2.07 7.44
CA LEU A 153 -16.78 1.87 8.87
C LEU A 153 -18.18 1.27 9.09
N ASN A 154 -19.17 1.75 8.35
CA ASN A 154 -20.54 1.22 8.43
C ASN A 154 -20.65 -0.25 7.97
N GLY A 155 -19.88 -0.64 6.95
CA GLY A 155 -19.84 -2.00 6.44
C GLY A 155 -18.98 -2.97 7.26
N ASN A 156 -18.13 -2.44 8.16
CA ASN A 156 -17.12 -3.20 8.91
C ASN A 156 -17.12 -2.79 10.40
N PRO A 157 -18.09 -3.26 11.20
CA PRO A 157 -18.29 -2.77 12.57
C PRO A 157 -17.15 -3.09 13.56
N SER A 158 -16.19 -3.94 13.18
CA SER A 158 -14.96 -4.17 13.94
C SER A 158 -13.91 -3.09 13.77
N LEU A 159 -14.05 -2.20 12.77
CA LEU A 159 -13.12 -1.11 12.48
C LEU A 159 -13.50 0.15 13.25
N LEU A 160 -12.48 0.89 13.66
CA LEU A 160 -12.57 2.27 14.16
C LEU A 160 -11.92 3.22 13.16
N SER A 161 -12.24 4.50 13.23
CA SER A 161 -11.70 5.52 12.30
C SER A 161 -10.16 5.57 12.25
N GLY A 162 -9.48 5.21 13.33
CA GLY A 162 -8.02 5.13 13.36
C GLY A 162 -7.42 3.86 12.76
N ASN A 163 -8.23 2.91 12.27
CA ASN A 163 -7.73 1.65 11.70
C ASN A 163 -7.66 1.66 10.17
N LEU A 164 -8.13 2.73 9.53
CA LEU A 164 -8.14 2.86 8.09
C LEU A 164 -7.67 4.24 7.64
N ASN A 165 -7.19 4.31 6.42
CA ASN A 165 -6.70 5.51 5.76
C ASN A 165 -7.21 5.57 4.34
N LEU A 166 -7.45 6.77 3.83
CA LEU A 166 -7.77 7.03 2.44
C LEU A 166 -6.53 7.56 1.73
N ASP A 167 -6.15 6.92 0.64
CA ASP A 167 -5.13 7.41 -0.27
C ASP A 167 -5.76 8.00 -1.53
N CYS A 168 -5.25 9.16 -1.97
CA CYS A 168 -5.72 9.85 -3.17
C CYS A 168 -4.55 10.56 -3.88
N GLU A 169 -4.65 10.65 -5.19
CA GLU A 169 -3.71 11.39 -6.03
C GLU A 169 -4.47 12.35 -6.95
N ASN A 170 -4.09 13.63 -6.95
CA ASN A 170 -4.77 14.66 -7.75
C ASN A 170 -6.30 14.69 -7.54
N ASP A 171 -6.72 14.57 -6.29
CA ASP A 171 -8.13 14.48 -5.87
C ASP A 171 -8.90 13.25 -6.39
N HIS A 172 -8.20 12.21 -6.86
CA HIS A 172 -8.82 10.95 -7.28
C HIS A 172 -8.53 9.82 -6.27
N LEU A 173 -9.53 8.98 -6.01
CA LEU A 173 -9.40 7.81 -5.16
C LEU A 173 -8.38 6.83 -5.75
N THR A 174 -7.31 6.54 -5.02
CA THR A 174 -6.30 5.55 -5.40
C THR A 174 -6.39 4.27 -4.59
N ALA A 175 -6.60 4.37 -3.27
CA ALA A 175 -6.71 3.20 -2.40
C ALA A 175 -7.46 3.50 -1.10
N ILE A 176 -7.94 2.43 -0.46
CA ILE A 176 -8.26 2.39 0.97
C ILE A 176 -7.27 1.45 1.63
N GLU A 177 -6.72 1.89 2.74
CA GLU A 177 -5.70 1.18 3.49
C GLU A 177 -6.23 0.81 4.87
N PHE A 178 -5.93 -0.41 5.35
CA PHE A 178 -6.34 -0.91 6.65
C PHE A 178 -5.13 -1.36 7.44
N CYS A 179 -5.02 -0.91 8.69
CA CYS A 179 -3.94 -1.28 9.58
C CYS A 179 -4.36 -2.50 10.42
N LEU A 180 -3.64 -3.59 10.23
CA LEU A 180 -3.93 -4.90 10.83
C LEU A 180 -2.72 -5.39 11.62
N GLY A 181 -2.94 -5.87 12.83
CA GLY A 181 -1.91 -6.58 13.59
C GLY A 181 -1.43 -7.84 12.86
N LYS A 182 -0.36 -8.46 13.35
CA LYS A 182 0.14 -9.73 12.79
C LYS A 182 -0.88 -10.87 12.89
N ASP A 183 -1.89 -10.72 13.74
CA ASP A 183 -3.05 -11.60 13.89
C ASP A 183 -4.26 -11.17 13.05
N LEU A 184 -4.08 -10.21 12.15
CA LEU A 184 -5.09 -9.57 11.29
C LEU A 184 -6.21 -8.84 12.03
N ARG A 185 -6.09 -8.60 13.32
CA ARG A 185 -7.05 -7.74 14.04
C ARG A 185 -6.75 -6.26 13.74
N PRO A 186 -7.79 -5.42 13.66
CA PRO A 186 -7.59 -3.98 13.45
C PRO A 186 -6.70 -3.37 14.52
N VAL A 187 -5.74 -2.54 14.11
CA VAL A 187 -4.87 -1.73 14.97
C VAL A 187 -4.86 -0.29 14.49
N SER A 188 -4.43 0.64 15.33
CA SER A 188 -4.32 2.04 14.92
C SER A 188 -3.25 2.20 13.84
N CYS A 189 -3.60 2.89 12.76
CA CYS A 189 -2.66 3.37 11.77
C CYS A 189 -1.74 4.43 12.37
N THR A 190 -0.48 4.42 12.00
CA THR A 190 0.49 5.42 12.45
C THR A 190 1.31 5.90 11.26
N ALA A 191 1.58 7.21 11.22
CA ALA A 191 2.47 7.84 10.24
C ALA A 191 2.10 7.61 8.75
N LEU A 192 0.82 7.36 8.43
CA LEU A 192 0.35 7.28 7.05
C LEU A 192 0.07 8.66 6.47
N HIS A 193 0.29 8.79 5.17
CA HIS A 193 -0.12 9.99 4.43
C HIS A 193 -1.61 9.89 4.11
N ALA A 194 -2.43 10.70 4.79
CA ALA A 194 -3.85 10.77 4.50
C ALA A 194 -4.12 11.66 3.29
N CYS A 195 -5.18 11.36 2.54
CA CYS A 195 -5.70 12.19 1.47
C CYS A 195 -6.02 13.60 1.99
N GLN A 196 -5.46 14.63 1.36
CA GLN A 196 -5.64 16.03 1.75
C GLN A 196 -6.72 16.76 0.93
N ALA A 197 -7.40 16.05 0.01
CA ALA A 197 -8.47 16.62 -0.80
C ALA A 197 -9.69 16.93 0.04
N ASN A 198 -10.38 18.06 -0.25
CA ASN A 198 -11.69 18.35 0.34
C ASN A 198 -12.81 17.50 -0.28
N ALA A 199 -12.61 17.06 -1.52
CA ALA A 199 -13.53 16.23 -2.28
C ALA A 199 -12.73 15.29 -3.18
N VAL A 200 -13.09 14.01 -3.18
CA VAL A 200 -12.40 12.94 -3.90
C VAL A 200 -13.29 12.44 -5.01
N LYS A 201 -12.75 12.42 -6.21
CA LYS A 201 -13.37 11.83 -7.39
C LYS A 201 -13.14 10.33 -7.41
N ILE A 202 -14.19 9.60 -7.70
CA ILE A 202 -14.22 8.14 -7.75
C ILE A 202 -14.56 7.76 -9.19
N ALA A 203 -13.57 7.26 -9.91
CA ALA A 203 -13.74 6.83 -11.30
C ALA A 203 -14.75 5.68 -11.37
N PRO A 204 -15.62 5.63 -12.42
CA PRO A 204 -16.60 4.56 -12.56
C PRO A 204 -15.93 3.22 -12.87
N LEU A 205 -16.61 2.14 -12.48
CA LEU A 205 -16.25 0.79 -12.93
C LEU A 205 -16.32 0.78 -14.47
N ILE A 206 -15.24 0.33 -15.10
CA ILE A 206 -15.20 0.23 -16.56
C ILE A 206 -16.14 -0.91 -16.94
N ALA A 207 -17.18 -0.61 -17.71
CA ALA A 207 -18.05 -1.65 -18.24
C ALA A 207 -17.22 -2.62 -19.10
N ALA A 208 -17.40 -3.93 -18.91
CA ALA A 208 -16.81 -4.93 -19.79
C ALA A 208 -17.19 -4.58 -21.24
N ARG A 209 -16.19 -4.39 -22.11
CA ARG A 209 -16.52 -4.22 -23.53
C ARG A 209 -17.12 -5.52 -24.04
N PRO A 210 -18.25 -5.45 -24.75
CA PRO A 210 -18.91 -6.62 -25.31
C PRO A 210 -18.02 -7.40 -26.29
#